data_782110b2232197d5575d685439476fc7
#
_entry.id   782110b2232197d5575d685439476fc7
#
_cell.length_a   1.000
_cell.length_b   1.000
_cell.length_c   1.000
_cell.angle_alpha   90.00
_cell.angle_beta   90.00
_cell.angle_gamma   90.00
#
_symmetry.space_group_name_H-M   'P 1'
#
loop_
_entity.id
_entity.type
_entity.pdbx_description
1 polymer ?
#
loop_
_entity_poly.entity_id
_entity_poly.type
_entity_poly.pdbx_seq_one_letter_code
_entity_poly.pdbx_strand_id
1 'polypeptide(L)'
;MFESPVRARLGLGLVLLALGAGTARAQVDPQDEANKPAEIKLLATSSLLLDLAFAGSRLVAVGERGHVLLSDDNGAKWRQAKSVPTRVMLTAVFFADSQYGWAVGHDETILNTVDGGETWVRSHFAPEAQQPLLDLWFANRVSGIAVGAYGSYFTTNDGGRHWASAKFAPPPAKVPTHDGEAAPEEGELAPDYHLNRIVGVGNRLYIAAEGGQLYRSDDRGASWRALPSPYEGSLFGLVPIRGEGLLAFGLRGHLFRSADAGETWTRLESHTTAMLTDGLAINDLRVVIGGLAGVLLISGDAGETFRLTQQDDRKGVSALLPGPAGVVVVAGEGGVRAIRVDSGPGSGS
;
A
#
# COMPACT_ATOMS: atom_id res chain seq x y z
N MET A 1 -87.08 -7.89 37.04
CA MET A 1 -86.57 -6.56 36.64
C MET A 1 -85.06 -6.59 36.87
N PHE A 2 -84.36 -6.30 35.86
CA PHE A 2 -82.89 -6.24 35.69
C PHE A 2 -82.18 -7.52 35.26
N GLU A 3 -81.84 -7.49 34.00
CA GLU A 3 -81.05 -8.44 33.22
C GLU A 3 -79.58 -8.44 33.61
N SER A 4 -78.93 -9.57 33.53
CA SER A 4 -77.48 -9.72 33.64
C SER A 4 -76.86 -10.02 32.25
N PRO A 5 -75.80 -9.35 31.81
CA PRO A 5 -75.18 -9.69 30.55
C PRO A 5 -74.15 -10.79 30.65
N VAL A 6 -74.14 -11.59 29.61
CA VAL A 6 -73.25 -12.70 29.32
C VAL A 6 -71.77 -12.25 29.25
N ARG A 7 -70.85 -12.91 29.96
CA ARG A 7 -69.40 -12.73 29.81
C ARG A 7 -68.85 -13.71 28.75
N ALA A 8 -68.39 -13.13 27.67
CA ALA A 8 -67.60 -13.85 26.67
C ALA A 8 -66.13 -13.99 27.18
N ARG A 9 -65.63 -15.22 27.17
CA ARG A 9 -64.20 -15.53 27.44
C ARG A 9 -63.43 -15.39 26.14
N LEU A 10 -62.55 -14.36 26.07
CA LEU A 10 -61.52 -14.27 25.06
C LEU A 10 -60.35 -15.18 25.47
N GLY A 11 -60.04 -16.17 24.65
CA GLY A 11 -58.82 -16.94 24.76
C GLY A 11 -57.66 -16.15 24.21
N LEU A 12 -56.65 -15.89 25.03
CA LEU A 12 -55.43 -15.22 24.65
C LEU A 12 -54.47 -16.28 24.06
N GLY A 13 -54.41 -16.36 22.75
CA GLY A 13 -53.39 -17.15 22.04
C GLY A 13 -52.05 -16.43 22.04
N LEU A 14 -51.09 -17.01 22.75
CA LEU A 14 -49.70 -16.52 22.76
C LEU A 14 -49.02 -16.96 21.45
N VAL A 15 -48.87 -16.03 20.51
CA VAL A 15 -48.02 -16.24 19.31
C VAL A 15 -46.59 -15.90 19.70
N LEU A 16 -45.75 -16.94 19.89
CA LEU A 16 -44.30 -16.79 19.99
C LEU A 16 -43.75 -16.44 18.59
N LEU A 17 -43.46 -15.18 18.35
CA LEU A 17 -42.60 -14.75 17.24
C LEU A 17 -41.15 -15.10 17.59
N ALA A 18 -40.63 -16.17 17.02
CA ALA A 18 -39.20 -16.43 17.00
C ALA A 18 -38.52 -15.41 16.07
N LEU A 19 -37.95 -14.34 16.63
CA LEU A 19 -37.02 -13.46 15.93
C LEU A 19 -35.73 -14.25 15.68
N GLY A 20 -35.64 -14.91 14.54
CA GLY A 20 -34.38 -15.40 13.99
C GLY A 20 -33.57 -14.17 13.56
N ALA A 21 -32.58 -13.80 14.36
CA ALA A 21 -31.52 -12.89 13.92
C ALA A 21 -30.66 -13.63 12.88
N GLY A 22 -31.15 -13.70 11.66
CA GLY A 22 -30.33 -14.00 10.49
C GLY A 22 -29.44 -12.78 10.27
N THR A 23 -28.14 -12.93 10.45
CA THR A 23 -27.17 -12.00 9.91
C THR A 23 -27.40 -11.99 8.40
N ALA A 24 -28.09 -10.96 7.91
CA ALA A 24 -28.18 -10.71 6.47
C ALA A 24 -26.73 -10.43 6.01
N ARG A 25 -26.07 -11.45 5.45
CA ARG A 25 -24.90 -11.22 4.62
C ARG A 25 -25.38 -10.29 3.52
N ALA A 26 -24.80 -9.10 3.43
CA ALA A 26 -25.04 -8.22 2.31
C ALA A 26 -24.79 -9.03 1.04
N GLN A 27 -25.86 -9.26 0.29
CA GLN A 27 -25.78 -9.98 -0.98
C GLN A 27 -25.15 -8.98 -1.94
N VAL A 28 -23.88 -9.17 -2.28
CA VAL A 28 -23.17 -8.33 -3.25
C VAL A 28 -23.98 -8.40 -4.55
N ASP A 29 -24.43 -7.23 -5.03
CA ASP A 29 -25.19 -7.16 -6.27
C ASP A 29 -24.32 -7.71 -7.42
N PRO A 30 -24.75 -8.74 -8.14
CA PRO A 30 -24.01 -9.27 -9.28
C PRO A 30 -23.79 -8.24 -10.40
N GLN A 31 -24.50 -7.10 -10.34
CA GLN A 31 -24.35 -5.98 -11.26
C GLN A 31 -23.36 -4.92 -10.77
N ASP A 32 -22.80 -5.05 -9.57
CA ASP A 32 -21.77 -4.16 -9.06
C ASP A 32 -20.55 -4.16 -10.00
N GLU A 33 -20.13 -2.99 -10.45
CA GLU A 33 -18.96 -2.81 -11.32
C GLU A 33 -17.69 -3.44 -10.73
N ALA A 34 -17.55 -3.45 -9.41
CA ALA A 34 -16.41 -4.05 -8.71
C ALA A 34 -16.28 -5.58 -8.97
N ASN A 35 -17.41 -6.26 -9.21
CA ASN A 35 -17.45 -7.69 -9.47
C ASN A 35 -17.24 -8.07 -10.95
N LYS A 36 -17.22 -7.07 -11.84
CA LYS A 36 -16.98 -7.32 -13.27
C LYS A 36 -15.48 -7.49 -13.53
N PRO A 37 -15.07 -8.34 -14.46
CA PRO A 37 -13.66 -8.41 -14.86
C PRO A 37 -13.22 -7.09 -15.51
N ALA A 38 -11.93 -6.77 -15.35
CA ALA A 38 -11.31 -5.63 -16.02
C ALA A 38 -11.49 -5.72 -17.54
N GLU A 39 -11.77 -4.60 -18.18
CA GLU A 39 -11.91 -4.52 -19.62
C GLU A 39 -10.56 -4.28 -20.29
N ILE A 40 -10.37 -4.87 -21.47
CA ILE A 40 -9.24 -4.54 -22.34
C ILE A 40 -9.51 -3.19 -23.00
N LYS A 41 -8.66 -2.20 -22.72
CA LYS A 41 -8.78 -0.81 -23.22
C LYS A 41 -7.53 -0.39 -23.97
N LEU A 42 -7.69 0.27 -25.11
CA LEU A 42 -6.57 0.75 -25.91
C LEU A 42 -5.68 1.76 -25.18
N LEU A 43 -6.27 2.55 -24.27
CA LEU A 43 -5.57 3.59 -23.52
C LEU A 43 -5.19 3.18 -22.08
N ALA A 44 -5.25 1.89 -21.75
CA ALA A 44 -4.89 1.41 -20.41
C ALA A 44 -3.47 1.82 -20.00
N THR A 45 -2.53 1.92 -20.94
CA THR A 45 -1.16 2.38 -20.68
C THR A 45 -1.04 3.85 -20.30
N SER A 46 -2.08 4.65 -20.52
CA SER A 46 -2.17 6.07 -20.15
C SER A 46 -3.12 6.32 -18.99
N SER A 47 -3.72 5.28 -18.43
CA SER A 47 -4.59 5.31 -17.24
C SER A 47 -3.78 5.60 -15.99
N LEU A 48 -4.47 5.96 -14.89
CA LEU A 48 -3.83 6.09 -13.59
C LEU A 48 -3.34 4.73 -13.11
N LEU A 49 -2.02 4.62 -12.93
CA LEU A 49 -1.37 3.43 -12.38
C LEU A 49 -0.72 3.79 -11.05
N LEU A 50 -0.84 2.91 -10.06
CA LEU A 50 -0.46 3.21 -8.69
C LEU A 50 0.80 2.49 -8.23
N ASP A 51 1.08 1.30 -8.78
CA ASP A 51 2.25 0.54 -8.35
C ASP A 51 2.89 -0.27 -9.48
N LEU A 52 4.16 -0.65 -9.27
CA LEU A 52 5.02 -1.39 -10.18
C LEU A 52 5.79 -2.49 -9.44
N ALA A 53 5.90 -3.66 -10.06
CA ALA A 53 6.74 -4.75 -9.56
C ALA A 53 7.47 -5.48 -10.68
N PHE A 54 8.54 -6.20 -10.30
CA PHE A 54 9.20 -7.18 -11.17
C PHE A 54 8.64 -8.58 -10.94
N ALA A 55 8.18 -9.23 -12.01
CA ALA A 55 7.94 -10.68 -12.07
C ALA A 55 9.13 -11.34 -12.82
N GLY A 56 10.23 -11.56 -12.13
CA GLY A 56 11.51 -11.92 -12.76
C GLY A 56 12.06 -10.76 -13.59
N SER A 57 12.08 -10.89 -14.93
CA SER A 57 12.47 -9.81 -15.85
C SER A 57 11.29 -9.01 -16.37
N ARG A 58 10.05 -9.47 -16.16
CA ARG A 58 8.82 -8.79 -16.57
C ARG A 58 8.50 -7.64 -15.64
N LEU A 59 8.11 -6.50 -16.18
CA LEU A 59 7.50 -5.41 -15.43
C LEU A 59 5.98 -5.61 -15.37
N VAL A 60 5.41 -5.40 -14.20
CA VAL A 60 3.96 -5.44 -13.96
C VAL A 60 3.55 -4.13 -13.33
N ALA A 61 2.51 -3.48 -13.87
CA ALA A 61 1.91 -2.26 -13.33
C ALA A 61 0.45 -2.49 -13.01
N VAL A 62 -0.05 -1.91 -11.91
CA VAL A 62 -1.45 -2.01 -11.49
C VAL A 62 -2.05 -0.63 -11.23
N GLY A 63 -3.37 -0.50 -11.35
CA GLY A 63 -4.02 0.78 -11.08
C GLY A 63 -5.54 0.77 -11.22
N GLU A 64 -6.08 1.88 -11.72
CA GLU A 64 -7.52 2.08 -11.81
C GLU A 64 -8.21 1.03 -12.66
N ARG A 65 -9.50 0.78 -12.37
CA ARG A 65 -10.39 -0.12 -13.13
C ARG A 65 -9.88 -1.55 -13.26
N GLY A 66 -9.07 -2.02 -12.29
CA GLY A 66 -8.48 -3.35 -12.32
C GLY A 66 -7.42 -3.52 -13.41
N HIS A 67 -6.88 -2.42 -13.96
CA HIS A 67 -5.83 -2.52 -14.97
C HIS A 67 -4.59 -3.19 -14.39
N VAL A 68 -4.15 -4.24 -15.07
CA VAL A 68 -2.85 -4.86 -14.87
C VAL A 68 -2.14 -4.84 -16.23
N LEU A 69 -0.99 -4.18 -16.28
CA LEU A 69 -0.18 -4.05 -17.48
C LEU A 69 1.12 -4.83 -17.34
N LEU A 70 1.56 -5.43 -18.41
CA LEU A 70 2.74 -6.29 -18.49
C LEU A 70 3.69 -5.77 -19.56
N SER A 71 4.99 -5.71 -19.25
CA SER A 71 6.05 -5.44 -20.22
C SER A 71 7.14 -6.49 -20.10
N ASP A 72 7.50 -7.09 -21.23
CA ASP A 72 8.57 -8.11 -21.34
C ASP A 72 9.85 -7.53 -22.00
N ASP A 73 9.90 -6.22 -22.23
CA ASP A 73 10.97 -5.51 -22.93
C ASP A 73 11.46 -4.25 -22.19
N ASN A 74 11.55 -4.34 -20.86
CA ASN A 74 12.01 -3.27 -19.96
C ASN A 74 11.18 -1.98 -20.05
N GLY A 75 9.88 -2.09 -20.29
CA GLY A 75 8.96 -0.96 -20.31
C GLY A 75 8.85 -0.27 -21.68
N ALA A 76 9.44 -0.83 -22.75
CA ALA A 76 9.32 -0.26 -24.09
C ALA A 76 7.93 -0.47 -24.69
N LYS A 77 7.31 -1.61 -24.43
CA LYS A 77 5.93 -1.94 -24.84
C LYS A 77 5.17 -2.53 -23.67
N TRP A 78 3.89 -2.19 -23.62
CA TRP A 78 2.99 -2.66 -22.58
C TRP A 78 1.73 -3.27 -23.18
N ARG A 79 1.20 -4.30 -22.54
CA ARG A 79 -0.08 -4.90 -22.86
C ARG A 79 -0.84 -5.20 -21.57
N GLN A 80 -2.16 -5.30 -21.63
CA GLN A 80 -2.94 -5.74 -20.46
C GLN A 80 -2.79 -7.25 -20.23
N ALA A 81 -2.94 -7.63 -18.96
CA ALA A 81 -3.13 -9.02 -18.53
C ALA A 81 -4.38 -9.62 -19.22
N LYS A 82 -4.37 -10.94 -19.43
CA LYS A 82 -5.45 -11.64 -20.13
C LYS A 82 -6.76 -11.65 -19.35
N SER A 83 -6.67 -11.74 -18.03
CA SER A 83 -7.84 -11.81 -17.15
C SER A 83 -7.56 -11.28 -15.76
N VAL A 84 -8.34 -10.29 -15.33
CA VAL A 84 -8.33 -9.72 -13.98
C VAL A 84 -9.77 -9.66 -13.49
N PRO A 85 -10.15 -10.35 -12.39
CA PRO A 85 -11.56 -10.58 -12.01
C PRO A 85 -12.16 -9.43 -11.20
N THR A 86 -11.76 -8.19 -11.47
CA THR A 86 -12.28 -7.00 -10.77
C THR A 86 -12.07 -5.73 -11.58
N ARG A 87 -12.86 -4.69 -11.28
CA ARG A 87 -12.68 -3.31 -11.75
C ARG A 87 -12.36 -2.33 -10.63
N VAL A 88 -12.15 -2.81 -9.42
CA VAL A 88 -11.70 -1.93 -8.35
C VAL A 88 -10.32 -1.37 -8.67
N MET A 89 -10.00 -0.23 -8.07
CA MET A 89 -8.64 0.33 -8.13
C MET A 89 -7.69 -0.62 -7.38
N LEU A 90 -6.63 -1.06 -8.06
CA LEU A 90 -5.53 -1.82 -7.46
C LEU A 90 -4.46 -0.83 -7.01
N THR A 91 -4.04 -0.93 -5.77
CA THR A 91 -3.17 0.03 -5.09
C THR A 91 -1.72 -0.40 -5.02
N ALA A 92 -1.48 -1.72 -4.90
CA ALA A 92 -0.13 -2.27 -4.84
C ALA A 92 -0.04 -3.66 -5.47
N VAL A 93 1.18 -4.03 -5.88
CA VAL A 93 1.52 -5.32 -6.50
C VAL A 93 2.88 -5.82 -6.02
N PHE A 94 2.98 -7.10 -5.71
CA PHE A 94 4.20 -7.76 -5.27
C PHE A 94 4.39 -9.10 -5.98
N PHE A 95 5.63 -9.44 -6.32
CA PHE A 95 6.00 -10.74 -6.84
C PHE A 95 7.12 -11.36 -5.99
N ALA A 96 6.92 -12.62 -5.58
CA ALA A 96 7.96 -13.39 -4.90
C ALA A 96 8.98 -13.95 -5.89
N ASP A 97 8.59 -14.13 -7.15
CA ASP A 97 9.42 -14.60 -8.26
C ASP A 97 8.76 -14.29 -9.61
N SER A 98 9.24 -14.90 -10.70
CA SER A 98 8.72 -14.66 -12.06
C SER A 98 7.29 -15.14 -12.30
N GLN A 99 6.71 -15.95 -11.41
CA GLN A 99 5.40 -16.57 -11.60
C GLN A 99 4.38 -16.17 -10.53
N TYR A 100 4.80 -16.17 -9.25
CA TYR A 100 3.91 -15.98 -8.11
C TYR A 100 3.87 -14.53 -7.67
N GLY A 101 2.69 -13.93 -7.74
CA GLY A 101 2.46 -12.55 -7.37
C GLY A 101 1.08 -12.31 -6.77
N TRP A 102 0.94 -11.15 -6.11
CA TRP A 102 -0.30 -10.70 -5.48
C TRP A 102 -0.50 -9.22 -5.76
N ALA A 103 -1.75 -8.80 -5.81
CA ALA A 103 -2.14 -7.39 -5.89
C ALA A 103 -3.26 -7.12 -4.90
N VAL A 104 -3.24 -5.93 -4.31
CA VAL A 104 -4.27 -5.47 -3.39
C VAL A 104 -4.93 -4.20 -3.90
N GLY A 105 -6.08 -3.84 -3.33
CA GLY A 105 -6.79 -2.64 -3.75
C GLY A 105 -7.99 -2.28 -2.88
N HIS A 106 -8.88 -1.49 -3.46
CA HIS A 106 -10.12 -1.05 -2.82
C HIS A 106 -11.01 -2.24 -2.45
N ASP A 107 -11.94 -2.02 -1.51
CA ASP A 107 -12.91 -3.01 -1.05
C ASP A 107 -12.23 -4.28 -0.49
N GLU A 108 -11.10 -4.11 0.20
CA GLU A 108 -10.25 -5.19 0.72
C GLU A 108 -9.94 -6.26 -0.36
N THR A 109 -9.86 -5.85 -1.62
CA THR A 109 -9.57 -6.79 -2.71
C THR A 109 -8.14 -7.32 -2.61
N ILE A 110 -8.00 -8.65 -2.66
CA ILE A 110 -6.70 -9.31 -2.84
C ILE A 110 -6.80 -10.27 -4.02
N LEU A 111 -5.89 -10.10 -4.96
CA LEU A 111 -5.71 -10.97 -6.12
C LEU A 111 -4.41 -11.73 -6.01
N ASN A 112 -4.35 -12.93 -6.60
CA ASN A 112 -3.12 -13.69 -6.75
C ASN A 112 -2.96 -14.22 -8.18
N THR A 113 -1.72 -14.39 -8.62
CA THR A 113 -1.33 -14.97 -9.90
C THR A 113 -0.27 -16.04 -9.70
N VAL A 114 -0.22 -17.03 -10.62
CA VAL A 114 0.79 -18.09 -10.65
C VAL A 114 1.45 -18.22 -12.02
N ASP A 115 1.22 -17.24 -12.90
CA ASP A 115 1.68 -17.24 -14.30
C ASP A 115 2.33 -15.91 -14.70
N GLY A 116 2.92 -15.21 -13.72
CA GLY A 116 3.64 -13.95 -13.95
C GLY A 116 2.71 -12.80 -14.32
N GLY A 117 1.49 -12.81 -13.79
CA GLY A 117 0.51 -11.73 -13.96
C GLY A 117 -0.34 -11.81 -15.23
N GLU A 118 -0.26 -12.91 -16.00
CA GLU A 118 -1.11 -13.09 -17.19
C GLU A 118 -2.58 -13.25 -16.81
N THR A 119 -2.85 -14.05 -15.78
CA THR A 119 -4.19 -14.25 -15.23
C THR A 119 -4.19 -14.11 -13.72
N TRP A 120 -5.27 -13.59 -13.19
CA TRP A 120 -5.44 -13.31 -11.77
C TRP A 120 -6.69 -13.99 -11.21
N VAL A 121 -6.61 -14.41 -9.96
CA VAL A 121 -7.72 -14.98 -9.21
C VAL A 121 -7.93 -14.14 -7.96
N ARG A 122 -9.17 -13.83 -7.63
CA ARG A 122 -9.52 -13.08 -6.42
C ARG A 122 -9.60 -14.03 -5.23
N SER A 123 -8.75 -13.82 -4.22
CA SER A 123 -8.69 -14.62 -2.99
C SER A 123 -9.37 -13.96 -1.80
N HIS A 124 -9.52 -12.63 -1.83
CA HIS A 124 -10.27 -11.88 -0.80
C HIS A 124 -11.01 -10.71 -1.42
N PHE A 125 -12.19 -10.37 -0.85
CA PHE A 125 -13.00 -9.24 -1.28
C PHE A 125 -14.09 -8.97 -0.23
N ALA A 126 -14.15 -7.77 0.30
CA ALA A 126 -15.12 -7.35 1.31
C ALA A 126 -15.63 -5.92 1.04
N PRO A 127 -16.49 -5.74 0.01
CA PRO A 127 -16.96 -4.41 -0.40
C PRO A 127 -17.75 -3.69 0.69
N GLU A 128 -18.37 -4.43 1.60
CA GLU A 128 -19.10 -3.86 2.75
C GLU A 128 -18.18 -3.17 3.76
N ALA A 129 -16.90 -3.54 3.81
CA ALA A 129 -15.91 -2.91 4.67
C ALA A 129 -15.54 -1.50 4.17
N GLN A 130 -15.63 -1.24 2.86
CA GLN A 130 -15.25 0.01 2.21
C GLN A 130 -13.82 0.48 2.57
N GLN A 131 -12.93 -0.47 2.86
CA GLN A 131 -11.58 -0.21 3.29
C GLN A 131 -10.60 -0.63 2.18
N PRO A 132 -9.75 0.29 1.68
CA PRO A 132 -8.69 -0.07 0.76
C PRO A 132 -7.52 -0.74 1.51
N LEU A 133 -7.01 -1.83 0.96
CA LEU A 133 -5.66 -2.27 1.21
C LEU A 133 -4.71 -1.37 0.41
N LEU A 134 -3.59 -0.96 0.99
CA LEU A 134 -2.70 0.05 0.42
C LEU A 134 -1.37 -0.52 -0.04
N ASP A 135 -0.87 -1.56 0.65
CA ASP A 135 0.40 -2.19 0.29
C ASP A 135 0.46 -3.64 0.77
N LEU A 136 1.43 -4.41 0.25
CA LEU A 136 1.62 -5.81 0.62
C LEU A 136 3.09 -6.23 0.48
N TRP A 137 3.46 -7.23 1.28
CA TRP A 137 4.79 -7.82 1.27
C TRP A 137 4.73 -9.33 1.48
N PHE A 138 5.62 -10.07 0.82
CA PHE A 138 5.76 -11.51 1.00
C PHE A 138 7.21 -11.89 1.31
N ALA A 139 7.39 -12.73 2.33
CA ALA A 139 8.69 -13.32 2.65
C ALA A 139 9.12 -14.38 1.62
N ASN A 140 8.15 -15.04 1.02
CA ASN A 140 8.28 -16.14 0.04
C ASN A 140 6.92 -16.40 -0.60
N ARG A 141 6.77 -17.49 -1.36
CA ARG A 141 5.50 -17.87 -2.00
C ARG A 141 4.34 -18.23 -1.03
N VAL A 142 4.60 -18.33 0.27
CA VAL A 142 3.67 -18.88 1.27
C VAL A 142 3.21 -17.83 2.27
N SER A 143 4.16 -17.06 2.81
CA SER A 143 3.90 -16.14 3.92
C SER A 143 3.94 -14.69 3.47
N GLY A 144 2.85 -13.97 3.71
CA GLY A 144 2.69 -12.57 3.33
C GLY A 144 1.85 -11.76 4.29
N ILE A 145 1.94 -10.46 4.14
CA ILE A 145 1.24 -9.43 4.90
C ILE A 145 0.65 -8.43 3.91
N ALA A 146 -0.61 -8.03 4.11
CA ALA A 146 -1.24 -6.91 3.43
C ALA A 146 -1.68 -5.89 4.48
N VAL A 147 -1.47 -4.61 4.18
CA VAL A 147 -1.77 -3.49 5.08
C VAL A 147 -2.65 -2.46 4.37
N GLY A 148 -3.40 -1.67 5.14
CA GLY A 148 -4.33 -0.73 4.52
C GLY A 148 -4.89 0.34 5.44
N ALA A 149 -6.00 0.91 5.00
CA ALA A 149 -6.70 1.97 5.70
C ALA A 149 -7.24 1.50 7.05
N TYR A 150 -7.34 2.45 7.98
CA TYR A 150 -7.92 2.23 9.32
C TYR A 150 -7.29 1.05 10.08
N GLY A 151 -5.97 0.87 9.96
CA GLY A 151 -5.23 -0.19 10.63
C GLY A 151 -5.48 -1.58 10.04
N SER A 152 -6.06 -1.70 8.84
CA SER A 152 -6.26 -2.99 8.17
C SER A 152 -4.93 -3.73 8.07
N TYR A 153 -4.90 -4.94 8.62
CA TYR A 153 -3.71 -5.79 8.67
C TYR A 153 -4.13 -7.25 8.47
N PHE A 154 -3.66 -7.85 7.40
CA PHE A 154 -3.98 -9.22 7.02
C PHE A 154 -2.70 -10.03 6.88
N THR A 155 -2.75 -11.29 7.28
CA THR A 155 -1.66 -12.24 7.11
C THR A 155 -2.11 -13.49 6.39
N THR A 156 -1.19 -14.10 5.65
CA THR A 156 -1.35 -15.42 5.04
C THR A 156 -0.14 -16.29 5.31
N ASN A 157 -0.36 -17.60 5.39
CA ASN A 157 0.68 -18.62 5.48
C ASN A 157 0.45 -19.77 4.49
N ASP A 158 -0.38 -19.55 3.49
CA ASP A 158 -0.72 -20.54 2.46
C ASP A 158 -0.66 -19.99 1.01
N GLY A 159 0.09 -18.89 0.83
CA GLY A 159 0.27 -18.24 -0.47
C GLY A 159 -0.89 -17.35 -0.88
N GLY A 160 -1.66 -16.83 0.09
CA GLY A 160 -2.78 -15.95 -0.16
C GLY A 160 -4.06 -16.66 -0.56
N ARG A 161 -4.16 -17.98 -0.36
CA ARG A 161 -5.43 -18.71 -0.53
C ARG A 161 -6.44 -18.34 0.54
N HIS A 162 -5.95 -18.13 1.76
CA HIS A 162 -6.72 -17.61 2.88
C HIS A 162 -5.96 -16.46 3.54
N TRP A 163 -6.71 -15.45 3.97
CA TRP A 163 -6.20 -14.29 4.68
C TRP A 163 -6.87 -14.19 6.04
N ALA A 164 -6.06 -14.01 7.07
CA ALA A 164 -6.51 -13.77 8.43
C ALA A 164 -6.38 -12.28 8.74
N SER A 165 -7.49 -11.61 9.05
CA SER A 165 -7.48 -10.26 9.60
C SER A 165 -6.97 -10.29 11.04
N ALA A 166 -6.10 -9.37 11.40
CA ALA A 166 -5.60 -9.19 12.75
C ALA A 166 -5.62 -7.70 13.14
N LYS A 167 -5.79 -7.42 14.42
CA LYS A 167 -5.68 -6.04 14.91
C LYS A 167 -4.21 -5.64 14.93
N PHE A 168 -3.87 -4.57 14.21
CA PHE A 168 -2.56 -3.95 14.28
C PHE A 168 -2.50 -2.99 15.48
N ALA A 169 -1.89 -3.44 16.58
CA ALA A 169 -1.81 -2.69 17.83
C ALA A 169 -0.40 -2.84 18.44
N PRO A 170 0.64 -2.30 17.80
CA PRO A 170 1.98 -2.34 18.34
C PRO A 170 2.07 -1.48 19.62
N PRO A 171 2.93 -1.85 20.59
CA PRO A 171 3.20 -0.99 21.74
C PRO A 171 3.67 0.40 21.27
N PRO A 172 3.26 1.48 21.95
CA PRO A 172 3.71 2.83 21.62
C PRO A 172 5.24 2.93 21.69
N ALA A 173 5.81 3.86 20.93
CA ALA A 173 7.24 4.16 21.01
C ALA A 173 7.56 4.57 22.45
N LYS A 174 8.69 4.08 22.97
CA LYS A 174 9.22 4.59 24.23
C LYS A 174 9.65 6.03 23.99
N VAL A 175 8.81 6.99 24.33
CA VAL A 175 9.18 8.39 24.37
C VAL A 175 10.15 8.57 25.55
N PRO A 176 11.32 9.16 25.38
CA PRO A 176 12.14 9.58 26.51
C PRO A 176 11.28 10.56 27.32
N THR A 177 10.84 10.18 28.51
CA THR A 177 10.13 11.07 29.42
C THR A 177 11.10 12.18 29.83
N HIS A 178 10.89 13.41 29.36
CA HIS A 178 11.38 14.58 30.04
C HIS A 178 10.64 14.66 31.37
N ASP A 179 11.40 14.85 32.44
CA ASP A 179 10.89 14.88 33.82
C ASP A 179 9.60 15.70 33.94
N GLY A 180 8.48 15.04 34.18
CA GLY A 180 7.21 15.65 34.58
C GLY A 180 5.98 15.42 33.70
N GLU A 181 6.07 14.80 32.54
CA GLU A 181 4.88 14.42 31.74
C GLU A 181 4.47 12.97 32.05
N ALA A 182 3.20 12.81 32.42
CA ALA A 182 2.62 11.50 32.63
C ALA A 182 2.66 10.69 31.32
N ALA A 183 3.12 9.43 31.42
CA ALA A 183 2.95 8.49 30.31
C ALA A 183 1.45 8.39 29.95
N PRO A 184 1.09 8.21 28.66
CA PRO A 184 -0.29 7.99 28.29
C PRO A 184 -0.88 6.85 29.11
N GLU A 185 -2.12 7.02 29.60
CA GLU A 185 -2.78 6.01 30.41
C GLU A 185 -2.88 4.69 29.61
N GLU A 186 -2.55 3.56 30.24
CA GLU A 186 -2.76 2.23 29.68
C GLU A 186 -4.25 2.05 29.41
N GLY A 187 -4.68 2.12 28.14
CA GLY A 187 -6.06 1.85 27.74
C GLY A 187 -6.63 2.75 26.66
N GLU A 188 -5.97 3.82 26.27
CA GLU A 188 -6.38 4.58 25.09
C GLU A 188 -6.01 3.77 23.84
N LEU A 189 -7.05 3.31 23.11
CA LEU A 189 -6.85 2.62 21.84
C LEU A 189 -6.10 3.56 20.91
N ALA A 190 -4.93 3.15 20.45
CA ALA A 190 -4.22 3.89 19.41
C ALA A 190 -5.19 4.14 18.24
N PRO A 191 -5.23 5.36 17.68
CA PRO A 191 -6.07 5.63 16.52
C PRO A 191 -5.76 4.62 15.40
N ASP A 192 -6.80 4.20 14.68
CA ASP A 192 -6.65 3.30 13.55
C ASP A 192 -6.03 4.06 12.35
N TYR A 193 -4.72 4.30 12.41
CA TYR A 193 -3.98 4.99 11.36
C TYR A 193 -3.95 4.17 10.06
N HIS A 194 -3.97 4.86 8.92
CA HIS A 194 -3.73 4.23 7.64
C HIS A 194 -2.28 3.72 7.58
N LEU A 195 -2.11 2.42 7.32
CA LEU A 195 -0.81 1.79 7.10
C LEU A 195 -0.46 1.91 5.62
N ASN A 196 0.32 2.93 5.27
CA ASN A 196 0.48 3.37 3.88
C ASN A 196 1.49 2.55 3.06
N ARG A 197 2.56 2.06 3.69
CA ARG A 197 3.64 1.34 3.02
C ARG A 197 4.25 0.29 3.93
N ILE A 198 4.53 -0.91 3.40
CA ILE A 198 5.31 -1.95 4.08
C ILE A 198 6.54 -2.31 3.24
N VAL A 199 7.73 -2.29 3.85
CA VAL A 199 8.97 -2.66 3.16
C VAL A 199 9.79 -3.64 3.98
N GLY A 200 10.50 -4.54 3.30
CA GLY A 200 11.34 -5.57 3.91
C GLY A 200 12.82 -5.37 3.63
N VAL A 201 13.65 -5.57 4.66
CA VAL A 201 15.12 -5.56 4.58
C VAL A 201 15.67 -6.74 5.37
N GLY A 202 16.08 -7.80 4.71
CA GLY A 202 16.53 -9.02 5.38
C GLY A 202 15.39 -9.65 6.21
N ASN A 203 15.55 -9.71 7.53
CA ASN A 203 14.52 -10.18 8.46
C ASN A 203 13.64 -9.06 9.03
N ARG A 204 13.99 -7.80 8.76
CA ARG A 204 13.24 -6.65 9.26
C ARG A 204 12.16 -6.23 8.29
N LEU A 205 11.03 -5.81 8.85
CA LEU A 205 9.98 -5.11 8.13
C LEU A 205 9.79 -3.73 8.75
N TYR A 206 9.37 -2.80 7.92
CA TYR A 206 9.01 -1.45 8.33
C TYR A 206 7.66 -1.06 7.75
N ILE A 207 6.86 -0.32 8.51
CA ILE A 207 5.62 0.28 8.03
C ILE A 207 5.71 1.79 8.22
N ALA A 208 5.41 2.53 7.14
CA ALA A 208 5.12 3.96 7.20
C ALA A 208 3.60 4.17 7.20
N ALA A 209 3.13 5.07 8.07
CA ALA A 209 1.71 5.24 8.29
C ALA A 209 1.30 6.71 8.40
N GLU A 210 0.00 6.92 8.54
CA GLU A 210 -0.62 8.20 8.83
C GLU A 210 -0.15 8.75 10.18
N GLY A 211 -0.28 10.08 10.38
CA GLY A 211 0.12 10.73 11.63
C GLY A 211 1.60 10.60 11.96
N GLY A 212 2.45 10.37 10.95
CA GLY A 212 3.89 10.20 11.13
C GLY A 212 4.29 8.86 11.74
N GLN A 213 3.37 7.95 11.94
CA GLN A 213 3.68 6.69 12.60
C GLN A 213 4.64 5.85 11.75
N LEU A 214 5.63 5.30 12.41
CA LEU A 214 6.62 4.38 11.87
C LEU A 214 6.70 3.15 12.76
N TYR A 215 6.72 1.99 12.15
CA TYR A 215 6.80 0.72 12.89
C TYR A 215 7.90 -0.17 12.32
N ARG A 216 8.47 -0.99 13.20
CA ARG A 216 9.47 -1.98 12.82
C ARG A 216 9.15 -3.33 13.43
N SER A 217 9.37 -4.37 12.65
CA SER A 217 9.42 -5.76 13.07
C SER A 217 10.84 -6.29 12.82
N ASP A 218 11.40 -7.03 13.77
CA ASP A 218 12.70 -7.71 13.62
C ASP A 218 12.53 -9.22 13.35
N ASP A 219 11.28 -9.69 13.27
CA ASP A 219 10.88 -11.10 13.17
C ASP A 219 9.89 -11.38 12.03
N ARG A 220 10.00 -10.61 10.93
CA ARG A 220 9.19 -10.74 9.70
C ARG A 220 7.69 -10.56 9.93
N GLY A 221 7.31 -9.66 10.84
CA GLY A 221 5.92 -9.29 11.09
C GLY A 221 5.24 -10.11 12.20
N ALA A 222 5.95 -11.00 12.89
CA ALA A 222 5.40 -11.73 14.02
C ALA A 222 5.15 -10.82 15.23
N SER A 223 6.01 -9.81 15.42
CA SER A 223 5.79 -8.73 16.39
C SER A 223 6.22 -7.37 15.81
N TRP A 224 5.59 -6.31 16.30
CA TRP A 224 5.84 -4.94 15.85
C TRP A 224 6.11 -4.03 17.04
N ARG A 225 6.97 -3.03 16.84
CA ARG A 225 7.15 -1.92 17.77
C ARG A 225 7.09 -0.59 17.03
N ALA A 226 6.59 0.42 17.68
CA ALA A 226 6.66 1.79 17.16
C ALA A 226 8.11 2.32 17.22
N LEU A 227 8.48 3.09 16.21
CA LEU A 227 9.72 3.84 16.14
C LEU A 227 9.48 5.31 16.53
N PRO A 228 10.50 6.03 17.02
CA PRO A 228 10.40 7.47 17.18
C PRO A 228 10.02 8.15 15.85
N SER A 229 9.01 9.00 15.87
CA SER A 229 8.58 9.72 14.69
C SER A 229 9.32 11.05 14.53
N PRO A 230 9.83 11.38 13.34
CA PRO A 230 10.40 12.70 13.07
C PRO A 230 9.37 13.76 12.68
N TYR A 231 8.09 13.39 12.54
CA TYR A 231 7.07 14.22 11.93
C TYR A 231 5.65 13.75 12.30
N GLU A 232 4.72 14.67 12.46
CA GLU A 232 3.32 14.39 12.84
C GLU A 232 2.37 14.20 11.64
N GLY A 233 2.86 14.37 10.41
CA GLY A 233 2.06 14.19 9.20
C GLY A 233 2.30 12.83 8.54
N SER A 234 1.42 12.45 7.61
CA SER A 234 1.45 11.14 6.95
C SER A 234 2.74 10.92 6.15
N LEU A 235 3.33 9.75 6.35
CA LEU A 235 4.44 9.20 5.58
C LEU A 235 3.89 8.19 4.58
N PHE A 236 4.28 8.31 3.32
CA PHE A 236 3.80 7.45 2.23
C PHE A 236 4.86 6.51 1.67
N GLY A 237 6.14 6.78 1.95
CA GLY A 237 7.22 5.95 1.44
C GLY A 237 8.32 5.71 2.47
N LEU A 238 8.91 4.53 2.34
CA LEU A 238 10.11 4.09 3.02
C LEU A 238 11.05 3.48 1.98
N VAL A 239 12.31 3.90 1.98
CA VAL A 239 13.34 3.33 1.11
C VAL A 239 14.51 2.90 1.96
N PRO A 240 14.79 1.60 2.00
CA PRO A 240 16.06 1.11 2.55
C PRO A 240 17.23 1.59 1.69
N ILE A 241 18.26 2.10 2.33
CA ILE A 241 19.50 2.53 1.71
C ILE A 241 20.68 1.78 2.34
N ARG A 242 21.90 2.04 1.84
CA ARG A 242 23.10 1.33 2.28
C ARG A 242 23.20 1.20 3.82
N GLY A 243 23.62 0.05 4.31
CA GLY A 243 23.83 -0.26 5.73
C GLY A 243 22.51 -0.43 6.48
N GLU A 244 22.39 0.21 7.62
CA GLU A 244 21.15 0.28 8.42
C GLU A 244 20.31 1.53 8.04
N GLY A 245 20.60 2.14 6.89
CA GLY A 245 19.99 3.39 6.48
C GLY A 245 18.58 3.23 5.96
N LEU A 246 17.74 4.24 6.23
CA LEU A 246 16.38 4.37 5.76
C LEU A 246 16.10 5.82 5.34
N LEU A 247 15.27 5.98 4.34
CA LEU A 247 14.60 7.24 4.00
C LEU A 247 13.11 7.09 4.25
N ALA A 248 12.50 8.07 4.90
CA ALA A 248 11.05 8.17 5.09
C ALA A 248 10.58 9.51 4.53
N PHE A 249 9.47 9.49 3.79
CA PHE A 249 8.97 10.69 3.12
C PHE A 249 7.45 10.66 2.93
N GLY A 250 6.87 11.85 2.69
CA GLY A 250 5.42 11.92 2.56
C GLY A 250 4.87 13.30 2.26
N LEU A 251 3.88 13.72 3.06
CA LEU A 251 3.15 14.97 2.88
C LEU A 251 4.08 16.18 2.87
N ARG A 252 3.71 17.18 2.07
CA ARG A 252 4.37 18.49 1.98
C ARG A 252 5.87 18.43 1.68
N GLY A 253 6.32 17.37 0.98
CA GLY A 253 7.71 17.20 0.61
C GLY A 253 8.64 16.87 1.78
N HIS A 254 8.09 16.51 2.93
CA HIS A 254 8.93 16.12 4.08
C HIS A 254 9.71 14.87 3.75
N LEU A 255 11.00 14.91 4.03
CA LEU A 255 11.97 13.86 3.78
C LEU A 255 12.90 13.72 4.98
N PHE A 256 13.08 12.50 5.47
CA PHE A 256 13.90 12.18 6.63
C PHE A 256 14.83 11.02 6.32
N ARG A 257 16.01 11.04 6.93
CA ARG A 257 17.03 9.99 6.83
C ARG A 257 17.36 9.47 8.22
N SER A 258 17.38 8.16 8.34
CA SER A 258 17.95 7.43 9.49
C SER A 258 19.20 6.70 9.04
N ALA A 259 20.20 6.59 9.93
CA ALA A 259 21.41 5.80 9.74
C ALA A 259 21.45 4.55 10.65
N ASP A 260 20.45 4.37 11.52
CA ASP A 260 20.41 3.43 12.63
C ASP A 260 19.12 2.61 12.67
N ALA A 261 18.63 2.19 11.49
CA ALA A 261 17.44 1.36 11.35
C ALA A 261 16.16 2.00 11.91
N GLY A 262 16.05 3.34 11.85
CA GLY A 262 14.87 4.08 12.26
C GLY A 262 14.84 4.52 13.72
N GLU A 263 15.92 4.34 14.48
CA GLU A 263 15.96 4.76 15.89
C GLU A 263 16.08 6.28 16.02
N THR A 264 16.82 6.93 15.11
CA THR A 264 16.91 8.38 15.01
C THR A 264 16.77 8.87 13.57
N TRP A 265 16.29 10.10 13.41
CA TRP A 265 15.99 10.68 12.11
C TRP A 265 16.55 12.08 11.97
N THR A 266 17.11 12.39 10.82
CA THR A 266 17.54 13.72 10.41
C THR A 266 16.66 14.19 9.26
N ARG A 267 16.12 15.40 9.36
CA ARG A 267 15.36 16.02 8.27
C ARG A 267 16.31 16.45 7.15
N LEU A 268 15.91 16.18 5.92
CA LEU A 268 16.62 16.59 4.71
C LEU A 268 15.81 17.63 3.92
N GLU A 269 16.49 18.45 3.16
CA GLU A 269 15.87 19.42 2.26
C GLU A 269 15.45 18.75 0.96
N SER A 270 14.14 18.76 0.67
CA SER A 270 13.57 18.25 -0.57
C SER A 270 13.37 19.34 -1.64
N HIS A 271 13.43 20.60 -1.23
CA HIS A 271 13.17 21.78 -2.10
C HIS A 271 11.78 21.78 -2.77
N THR A 272 10.82 21.02 -2.24
CA THR A 272 9.44 20.94 -2.74
C THR A 272 8.44 20.83 -1.61
N THR A 273 7.21 21.25 -1.87
CA THR A 273 6.04 21.00 -1.02
C THR A 273 5.09 19.96 -1.62
N ALA A 274 5.44 19.38 -2.78
CA ALA A 274 4.66 18.30 -3.37
C ALA A 274 4.74 17.04 -2.49
N MET A 275 3.65 16.28 -2.41
CA MET A 275 3.64 14.99 -1.73
C MET A 275 4.63 14.04 -2.43
N LEU A 276 5.49 13.41 -1.65
CA LEU A 276 6.40 12.37 -2.10
C LEU A 276 5.71 11.01 -1.89
N THR A 277 5.71 10.18 -2.92
CA THR A 277 4.84 9.00 -3.01
C THR A 277 5.58 7.68 -2.97
N ASP A 278 6.67 7.55 -3.72
CA ASP A 278 7.46 6.33 -3.81
C ASP A 278 8.94 6.64 -4.00
N GLY A 279 9.81 5.68 -3.72
CA GLY A 279 11.24 5.85 -3.85
C GLY A 279 11.97 4.54 -4.13
N LEU A 280 13.13 4.69 -4.76
CA LEU A 280 13.94 3.59 -5.25
C LEU A 280 15.42 3.85 -4.98
N ALA A 281 16.08 2.94 -4.27
CA ALA A 281 17.54 2.84 -4.24
C ALA A 281 17.99 2.02 -5.48
N ILE A 282 18.55 2.69 -6.48
CA ILE A 282 19.04 2.04 -7.71
C ILE A 282 20.33 1.24 -7.40
N ASN A 283 21.15 1.78 -6.54
CA ASN A 283 22.37 1.16 -6.03
C ASN A 283 22.79 1.83 -4.72
N ASP A 284 23.93 1.47 -4.16
CA ASP A 284 24.44 1.97 -2.87
C ASP A 284 24.55 3.50 -2.77
N LEU A 285 24.68 4.20 -3.89
CA LEU A 285 24.86 5.66 -3.92
C LEU A 285 23.65 6.40 -4.50
N ARG A 286 22.97 5.79 -5.47
CA ARG A 286 21.91 6.46 -6.23
C ARG A 286 20.54 6.13 -5.71
N VAL A 287 19.80 7.16 -5.28
CA VAL A 287 18.41 7.09 -4.85
C VAL A 287 17.56 8.05 -5.67
N VAL A 288 16.36 7.62 -6.03
CA VAL A 288 15.35 8.47 -6.70
C VAL A 288 14.06 8.39 -5.88
N ILE A 289 13.45 9.54 -5.62
CA ILE A 289 12.13 9.64 -4.97
C ILE A 289 11.22 10.38 -5.93
N GLY A 290 10.04 9.83 -6.18
CA GLY A 290 8.99 10.44 -6.99
C GLY A 290 7.90 11.07 -6.15
N GLY A 291 7.14 11.97 -6.76
CA GLY A 291 6.02 12.61 -6.08
C GLY A 291 4.99 13.21 -7.04
N LEU A 292 3.97 13.83 -6.46
CA LEU A 292 2.96 14.54 -7.22
C LEU A 292 3.57 15.71 -8.00
N ALA A 293 2.81 16.23 -8.95
CA ALA A 293 3.22 17.33 -9.82
C ALA A 293 4.52 17.05 -10.62
N GLY A 294 4.82 15.78 -10.91
CA GLY A 294 6.00 15.39 -11.70
C GLY A 294 7.34 15.61 -11.01
N VAL A 295 7.35 15.68 -9.68
CA VAL A 295 8.57 15.86 -8.90
C VAL A 295 9.40 14.58 -8.87
N LEU A 296 10.72 14.74 -9.08
CA LEU A 296 11.73 13.72 -8.82
C LEU A 296 12.86 14.33 -7.99
N LEU A 297 13.19 13.69 -6.89
CA LEU A 297 14.37 13.96 -6.09
C LEU A 297 15.43 12.92 -6.44
N ILE A 298 16.63 13.35 -6.77
CA ILE A 298 17.72 12.47 -7.19
C ILE A 298 18.92 12.69 -6.29
N SER A 299 19.37 11.63 -5.65
CA SER A 299 20.60 11.57 -4.86
C SER A 299 21.67 10.77 -5.58
N GLY A 300 22.91 11.18 -5.43
CA GLY A 300 24.13 10.49 -5.87
C GLY A 300 25.07 10.11 -4.73
N ASP A 301 24.68 10.33 -3.48
CA ASP A 301 25.48 10.22 -2.25
C ASP A 301 24.81 9.36 -1.16
N ALA A 302 24.11 8.29 -1.57
CA ALA A 302 23.40 7.38 -0.68
C ALA A 302 22.27 8.04 0.12
N GLY A 303 21.60 9.04 -0.47
CA GLY A 303 20.46 9.72 0.15
C GLY A 303 20.87 10.75 1.23
N GLU A 304 22.09 11.28 1.19
CA GLU A 304 22.51 12.38 2.09
C GLU A 304 21.99 13.72 1.60
N THR A 305 22.06 13.96 0.29
CA THR A 305 21.52 15.15 -0.35
C THR A 305 20.69 14.81 -1.58
N PHE A 306 19.75 15.70 -1.92
CA PHE A 306 18.86 15.50 -3.05
C PHE A 306 18.81 16.74 -3.94
N ARG A 307 18.83 16.50 -5.24
CA ARG A 307 18.54 17.50 -6.27
C ARG A 307 17.11 17.33 -6.75
N LEU A 308 16.35 18.42 -6.71
CA LEU A 308 14.99 18.48 -7.28
C LEU A 308 15.06 18.57 -8.80
N THR A 309 14.26 17.75 -9.46
CA THR A 309 13.93 17.85 -10.90
C THR A 309 12.42 17.76 -11.04
N GLN A 310 11.84 18.53 -11.93
CA GLN A 310 10.41 18.49 -12.22
C GLN A 310 10.19 18.14 -13.68
N GLN A 311 9.30 17.21 -13.94
CA GLN A 311 8.91 16.81 -15.29
C GLN A 311 8.04 17.91 -15.93
N ASP A 312 8.22 18.16 -17.23
CA ASP A 312 7.52 19.23 -17.97
C ASP A 312 6.00 19.03 -17.98
N ASP A 313 5.55 17.78 -18.06
CA ASP A 313 4.13 17.41 -18.06
C ASP A 313 3.46 17.51 -16.70
N ARG A 314 4.25 17.68 -15.63
CA ARG A 314 3.80 17.77 -14.22
C ARG A 314 2.89 16.64 -13.75
N LYS A 315 2.87 15.51 -14.43
CA LYS A 315 2.09 14.35 -14.04
C LYS A 315 2.72 13.65 -12.84
N GLY A 316 1.91 13.38 -11.83
CA GLY A 316 2.33 12.71 -10.61
C GLY A 316 2.93 11.34 -10.90
N VAL A 317 3.95 10.99 -10.11
CA VAL A 317 4.57 9.67 -10.05
C VAL A 317 4.03 8.96 -8.84
N SER A 318 3.53 7.74 -8.99
CA SER A 318 3.00 6.90 -7.91
C SER A 318 3.97 5.78 -7.53
N ALA A 319 4.72 5.25 -8.51
CA ALA A 319 5.68 4.16 -8.30
C ALA A 319 6.89 4.27 -9.23
N LEU A 320 8.00 3.67 -8.80
CA LEU A 320 9.30 3.69 -9.46
C LEU A 320 9.92 2.29 -9.51
N LEU A 321 10.44 1.89 -10.68
CA LEU A 321 11.33 0.72 -10.81
C LEU A 321 12.60 1.07 -11.58
N PRO A 322 13.72 0.36 -11.33
CA PRO A 322 14.91 0.53 -12.14
C PRO A 322 14.64 0.06 -13.58
N GLY A 323 15.02 0.89 -14.54
CA GLY A 323 15.07 0.58 -15.95
C GLY A 323 16.50 0.30 -16.43
N PRO A 324 16.73 0.32 -17.76
CA PRO A 324 18.08 0.30 -18.33
C PRO A 324 18.96 1.45 -17.79
N ALA A 325 20.27 1.36 -17.97
CA ALA A 325 21.24 2.29 -17.40
C ALA A 325 20.81 3.78 -17.53
N GLY A 326 20.73 4.48 -16.40
CA GLY A 326 20.32 5.89 -16.35
C GLY A 326 18.83 6.16 -16.54
N VAL A 327 17.99 5.14 -16.55
CA VAL A 327 16.52 5.23 -16.68
C VAL A 327 15.81 4.67 -15.45
N VAL A 328 14.69 5.27 -15.08
CA VAL A 328 13.69 4.68 -14.19
C VAL A 328 12.38 4.52 -14.98
N VAL A 329 11.68 3.42 -14.74
CA VAL A 329 10.31 3.21 -15.19
C VAL A 329 9.39 3.72 -14.09
N VAL A 330 8.44 4.59 -14.46
CA VAL A 330 7.49 5.18 -13.51
C VAL A 330 6.06 4.81 -13.89
N ALA A 331 5.21 4.64 -12.89
CA ALA A 331 3.77 4.63 -13.01
C ALA A 331 3.18 5.87 -12.33
N GLY A 332 2.01 6.32 -12.77
CA GLY A 332 1.33 7.48 -12.18
C GLY A 332 0.18 8.02 -13.03
N GLU A 333 -0.12 9.30 -12.88
CA GLU A 333 -1.18 10.01 -13.63
C GLU A 333 -0.98 9.98 -15.15
N GLY A 334 0.26 9.81 -15.60
CA GLY A 334 0.61 9.69 -17.02
C GLY A 334 0.65 8.26 -17.54
N GLY A 335 0.16 7.28 -16.78
CA GLY A 335 0.35 5.87 -17.06
C GLY A 335 1.78 5.43 -16.82
N VAL A 336 2.27 4.46 -17.60
CA VAL A 336 3.66 3.98 -17.54
C VAL A 336 4.57 4.77 -18.47
N ARG A 337 5.74 5.17 -17.96
CA ARG A 337 6.72 6.00 -18.68
C ARG A 337 8.15 5.61 -18.30
N ALA A 338 9.09 5.87 -19.19
CA ALA A 338 10.52 5.80 -18.92
C ALA A 338 11.09 7.21 -18.76
N ILE A 339 11.79 7.49 -17.67
CA ILE A 339 12.38 8.81 -17.38
C ILE A 339 13.89 8.65 -17.21
N ARG A 340 14.68 9.51 -17.88
CA ARG A 340 16.12 9.59 -17.64
C ARG A 340 16.41 10.29 -16.32
N VAL A 341 17.25 9.68 -15.51
CA VAL A 341 17.69 10.19 -14.20
C VAL A 341 19.22 10.32 -14.15
N ASP A 342 19.84 10.60 -15.29
CA ASP A 342 21.29 10.77 -15.40
C ASP A 342 21.80 11.85 -14.43
N SER A 343 22.98 11.64 -13.88
CA SER A 343 23.73 12.59 -13.07
C SER A 343 23.89 13.90 -13.83
N GLY A 344 23.55 14.99 -13.19
CA GLY A 344 23.44 16.38 -13.57
C GLY A 344 24.41 16.94 -14.64
N PRO A 345 24.29 18.25 -14.99
CA PRO A 345 25.08 18.89 -16.02
C PRO A 345 26.56 18.89 -15.65
N GLY A 346 27.35 18.01 -16.28
CA GLY A 346 28.79 17.88 -15.92
C GLY A 346 29.54 16.85 -16.75
N SER A 347 29.16 16.59 -18.01
CA SER A 347 30.02 15.94 -19.00
C SER A 347 29.70 16.41 -20.40
N GLY A 348 29.79 17.74 -20.61
CA GLY A 348 30.03 18.31 -21.92
C GLY A 348 31.52 18.56 -22.02
N SER A 349 32.21 17.73 -22.75
CA SER A 349 33.55 17.98 -23.28
C SER A 349 33.46 18.77 -24.52
#